data_bd717a2a7160d29889d124df8fcb83a7
#
_entry.id   bd717a2a7160d29889d124df8fcb83a7
#
_cell.length_a   1.000
_cell.length_b   1.000
_cell.length_c   1.000
_cell.angle_alpha   90.00
_cell.angle_beta   90.00
_cell.angle_gamma   90.00
#
_symmetry.space_group_name_H-M   'P 1'
#
loop_
_entity.id
_entity.type
_entity.pdbx_description
1 polymer ?
#
loop_
_entity_poly.entity_id
_entity_poly.type
_entity_poly.pdbx_seq_one_letter_code
_entity_poly.pdbx_strand_id
1 'polypeptide(L)'
;LEDVYLYTLDDLRAVIAGNMKVRENAAKQAEALVEDHARHFEKWLESRDAGSTIRRLRERARQDRDDVLTKAARKLASGDSPETVMAFVADTLANKLLHAPSKALRSADAVDQAALLDAAQKLFDLPDETP
;
A
#
# COMPACT_ATOMS: atom_id res chain seq x y z
N LEU A 1 38.08 -57.42 -20.05
CA LEU A 1 38.54 -56.04 -20.19
C LEU A 1 37.50 -55.28 -21.01
N GLU A 2 36.32 -55.20 -20.49
CA GLU A 2 35.24 -54.33 -21.02
C GLU A 2 35.25 -53.04 -20.23
N ASP A 3 35.13 -51.91 -20.96
CA ASP A 3 35.00 -50.55 -20.48
C ASP A 3 36.29 -49.73 -20.28
N VAL A 4 37.14 -49.68 -21.30
CA VAL A 4 38.12 -48.62 -21.38
C VAL A 4 37.57 -47.51 -22.32
N TYR A 5 37.09 -46.40 -21.79
CA TYR A 5 36.70 -45.24 -22.57
C TYR A 5 37.91 -44.36 -22.83
N LEU A 6 38.26 -44.20 -24.11
CA LEU A 6 39.33 -43.31 -24.55
C LEU A 6 38.74 -41.90 -24.76
N TYR A 7 39.04 -40.95 -23.90
CA TYR A 7 38.66 -39.55 -24.09
C TYR A 7 39.80 -38.79 -24.75
N THR A 8 39.46 -38.07 -25.81
CA THR A 8 40.36 -37.08 -26.44
C THR A 8 40.31 -35.79 -25.65
N LEU A 9 41.30 -34.91 -25.87
CA LEU A 9 41.32 -33.57 -25.26
C LEU A 9 40.11 -32.72 -25.71
N ASP A 10 39.62 -32.96 -26.91
CA ASP A 10 38.45 -32.27 -27.45
C ASP A 10 37.14 -32.78 -26.83
N ASP A 11 37.05 -34.05 -26.49
CA ASP A 11 35.91 -34.59 -25.74
C ASP A 11 35.81 -33.98 -24.34
N LEU A 12 36.94 -33.79 -23.67
CA LEU A 12 36.98 -33.11 -22.35
C LEU A 12 36.59 -31.66 -22.46
N ARG A 13 37.01 -30.95 -23.50
CA ARG A 13 36.59 -29.56 -23.79
C ARG A 13 35.08 -29.45 -24.00
N ALA A 14 34.51 -30.38 -24.76
CA ALA A 14 33.06 -30.42 -25.00
C ALA A 14 32.26 -30.66 -23.71
N VAL A 15 32.72 -31.54 -22.82
CA VAL A 15 32.12 -31.78 -21.53
C VAL A 15 32.20 -30.55 -20.61
N ILE A 16 33.36 -29.89 -20.60
CA ILE A 16 33.55 -28.65 -19.83
C ILE A 16 32.60 -27.53 -20.34
N ALA A 17 32.53 -27.35 -21.65
CA ALA A 17 31.65 -26.35 -22.27
C ALA A 17 30.16 -26.63 -21.97
N GLY A 18 29.75 -27.90 -22.00
CA GLY A 18 28.41 -28.34 -21.61
C GLY A 18 28.08 -28.04 -20.14
N ASN A 19 29.00 -28.36 -19.26
CA ASN A 19 28.85 -28.08 -17.82
C ASN A 19 28.83 -26.57 -17.52
N MET A 20 29.63 -25.77 -18.20
CA MET A 20 29.61 -24.32 -18.06
C MET A 20 28.27 -23.74 -18.48
N LYS A 21 27.70 -24.21 -19.60
CA LYS A 21 26.39 -23.79 -20.07
C LYS A 21 25.24 -24.13 -19.08
N VAL A 22 25.30 -25.32 -18.49
CA VAL A 22 24.34 -25.74 -17.45
C VAL A 22 24.45 -24.85 -16.21
N ARG A 23 25.68 -24.54 -15.77
CA ARG A 23 25.92 -23.65 -14.63
C ARG A 23 25.46 -22.22 -14.91
N GLU A 24 25.70 -21.71 -16.11
CA GLU A 24 25.24 -20.38 -16.52
C GLU A 24 23.72 -20.30 -16.53
N ASN A 25 23.03 -21.32 -17.03
CA ASN A 25 21.57 -21.38 -16.98
C ASN A 25 21.04 -21.48 -15.55
N ALA A 26 21.69 -22.25 -14.69
CA ALA A 26 21.33 -22.35 -13.29
C ALA A 26 21.54 -21.00 -12.55
N ALA A 27 22.62 -20.27 -12.87
CA ALA A 27 22.87 -18.93 -12.35
C ALA A 27 21.77 -17.93 -12.75
N LYS A 28 21.39 -17.91 -14.04
CA LYS A 28 20.30 -17.06 -14.53
C LYS A 28 18.95 -17.39 -13.85
N GLN A 29 18.67 -18.65 -13.64
CA GLN A 29 17.46 -19.07 -12.91
C GLN A 29 17.49 -18.63 -11.44
N ALA A 30 18.66 -18.73 -10.79
CA ALA A 30 18.84 -18.26 -9.43
C ALA A 30 18.70 -16.74 -9.32
N GLU A 31 19.27 -15.98 -10.25
CA GLU A 31 19.09 -14.51 -10.32
C GLU A 31 17.62 -14.13 -10.47
N ALA A 32 16.89 -14.75 -11.39
CA ALA A 32 15.46 -14.50 -11.58
C ALA A 32 14.64 -14.82 -10.31
N LEU A 33 15.00 -15.88 -9.59
CA LEU A 33 14.34 -16.25 -8.34
C LEU A 33 14.63 -15.24 -7.23
N VAL A 34 15.86 -14.73 -7.14
CA VAL A 34 16.25 -13.69 -6.17
C VAL A 34 15.50 -12.38 -6.46
N GLU A 35 15.42 -11.97 -7.73
CA GLU A 35 14.66 -10.76 -8.11
C GLU A 35 13.17 -10.91 -7.79
N ASP A 36 12.57 -12.06 -8.02
CA ASP A 36 11.17 -12.32 -7.70
C ASP A 36 10.92 -12.25 -6.20
N HIS A 37 11.78 -12.88 -5.40
CA HIS A 37 11.71 -12.81 -3.94
C HIS A 37 11.92 -11.40 -3.41
N ALA A 38 12.84 -10.62 -3.99
CA ALA A 38 13.07 -9.23 -3.62
C ALA A 38 11.82 -8.39 -3.85
N ARG A 39 11.17 -8.51 -5.03
CA ARG A 39 9.90 -7.84 -5.33
C ARG A 39 8.77 -8.24 -4.38
N HIS A 40 8.66 -9.51 -4.02
CA HIS A 40 7.67 -9.98 -3.05
C HIS A 40 7.94 -9.42 -1.65
N PHE A 41 9.20 -9.31 -1.25
CA PHE A 41 9.58 -8.73 0.03
C PHE A 41 9.29 -7.22 0.09
N GLU A 42 9.57 -6.47 -0.98
CA GLU A 42 9.21 -5.06 -1.08
C GLU A 42 7.70 -4.85 -0.94
N LYS A 43 6.88 -5.61 -1.68
CA LYS A 43 5.41 -5.57 -1.53
C LYS A 43 4.94 -5.94 -0.13
N TRP A 44 5.58 -6.89 0.52
CA TRP A 44 5.27 -7.27 1.89
C TRP A 44 5.61 -6.16 2.88
N LEU A 45 6.74 -5.46 2.71
CA LEU A 45 7.10 -4.27 3.50
C LEU A 45 6.06 -3.16 3.33
N GLU A 46 5.70 -2.81 2.09
CA GLU A 46 4.68 -1.82 1.78
C GLU A 46 3.32 -2.18 2.43
N SER A 47 2.94 -3.45 2.41
CA SER A 47 1.69 -3.91 3.03
C SER A 47 1.69 -3.79 4.56
N ARG A 48 2.85 -3.94 5.21
CA ARG A 48 3.00 -3.73 6.67
C ARG A 48 2.81 -2.26 7.04
N ASP A 49 3.36 -1.35 6.25
CA ASP A 49 3.22 0.09 6.48
C ASP A 49 1.77 0.53 6.27
N ALA A 50 1.09 0.00 5.26
CA ALA A 50 -0.34 0.23 5.07
C ALA A 50 -1.17 -0.25 6.27
N GLY A 51 -0.87 -1.42 6.83
CA GLY A 51 -1.57 -1.96 8.01
C GLY A 51 -1.44 -1.06 9.24
N SER A 52 -0.25 -0.52 9.49
CA SER A 52 0.00 0.41 10.60
C SER A 52 -0.76 1.73 10.40
N THR A 53 -0.75 2.27 9.20
CA THR A 53 -1.45 3.49 8.82
C THR A 53 -2.97 3.35 8.94
N ILE A 54 -3.53 2.23 8.45
CA ILE A 54 -4.96 1.93 8.58
C ILE A 54 -5.37 1.86 10.06
N ARG A 55 -4.56 1.24 10.92
CA ARG A 55 -4.82 1.16 12.36
C ARG A 55 -4.89 2.54 12.99
N ARG A 56 -3.91 3.40 12.69
CA ARG A 56 -3.85 4.79 13.18
C ARG A 56 -5.04 5.62 12.68
N LEU A 57 -5.43 5.43 11.41
CA LEU A 57 -6.59 6.10 10.84
C LEU A 57 -7.89 5.70 11.56
N ARG A 58 -8.09 4.40 11.79
CA ARG A 58 -9.26 3.89 12.55
C ARG A 58 -9.29 4.40 13.99
N GLU A 59 -8.14 4.46 14.64
CA GLU A 59 -8.04 4.98 15.99
C GLU A 59 -8.41 6.46 16.05
N ARG A 60 -7.91 7.26 15.10
CA ARG A 60 -8.29 8.66 14.99
C ARG A 60 -9.79 8.84 14.75
N ALA A 61 -10.37 8.05 13.85
CA ALA A 61 -11.81 8.10 13.59
C ALA A 61 -12.65 7.74 14.81
N ARG A 62 -12.21 6.77 15.64
CA ARG A 62 -12.87 6.45 16.91
C ARG A 62 -12.83 7.61 17.89
N GLN A 63 -11.69 8.26 18.07
CA GLN A 63 -11.54 9.42 18.92
C GLN A 63 -12.48 10.56 18.49
N ASP A 64 -12.50 10.87 17.18
CA ASP A 64 -13.38 11.89 16.64
C ASP A 64 -14.87 11.55 16.83
N ARG A 65 -15.25 10.29 16.67
CA ARG A 65 -16.60 9.79 16.98
C ARG A 65 -16.96 10.01 18.43
N ASP A 66 -16.10 9.59 19.35
CA ASP A 66 -16.37 9.61 20.80
C ASP A 66 -16.49 11.07 21.31
N ASP A 67 -15.66 11.97 20.78
CA ASP A 67 -15.78 13.41 21.03
C ASP A 67 -17.13 13.99 20.56
N VAL A 68 -17.58 13.60 19.37
CA VAL A 68 -18.85 14.09 18.82
C VAL A 68 -20.02 13.53 19.60
N LEU A 69 -20.00 12.23 19.94
CA LEU A 69 -21.05 11.60 20.76
C LEU A 69 -21.16 12.23 22.15
N THR A 70 -20.02 12.57 22.77
CA THR A 70 -20.02 13.27 24.06
C THR A 70 -20.71 14.63 23.96
N LYS A 71 -20.46 15.38 22.88
CA LYS A 71 -21.13 16.67 22.63
C LYS A 71 -22.61 16.49 22.33
N ALA A 72 -22.96 15.48 21.54
CA ALA A 72 -24.35 15.14 21.21
C ALA A 72 -25.17 14.79 22.46
N ALA A 73 -24.60 13.98 23.37
CA ALA A 73 -25.25 13.66 24.63
C ALA A 73 -25.54 14.90 25.51
N ARG A 74 -24.59 15.86 25.54
CA ARG A 74 -24.79 17.14 26.23
C ARG A 74 -25.92 17.97 25.61
N LYS A 75 -26.01 18.02 24.27
CA LYS A 75 -27.07 18.72 23.55
C LYS A 75 -28.44 18.11 23.83
N LEU A 76 -28.56 16.78 23.81
CA LEU A 76 -29.79 16.10 24.21
C LEU A 76 -30.18 16.43 25.67
N ALA A 77 -29.23 16.42 26.60
CA ALA A 77 -29.46 16.76 27.99
C ALA A 77 -29.86 18.23 28.19
N SER A 78 -29.45 19.13 27.29
CA SER A 78 -29.84 20.55 27.31
C SER A 78 -31.19 20.85 26.64
N GLY A 79 -31.85 19.81 26.09
CA GLY A 79 -33.20 19.94 25.51
C GLY A 79 -33.26 20.12 24.02
N ASP A 80 -32.11 19.99 23.28
CA ASP A 80 -32.12 20.02 21.82
C ASP A 80 -32.93 18.81 21.30
N SER A 81 -33.65 19.00 20.17
CA SER A 81 -34.41 17.87 19.59
C SER A 81 -33.49 16.78 19.05
N PRO A 82 -33.93 15.52 19.06
CA PRO A 82 -33.18 14.40 18.50
C PRO A 82 -32.76 14.63 17.04
N GLU A 83 -33.66 15.22 16.23
CA GLU A 83 -33.41 15.55 14.82
C GLU A 83 -32.25 16.54 14.67
N THR A 84 -32.25 17.60 15.50
CA THR A 84 -31.18 18.62 15.54
C THR A 84 -29.85 17.98 15.92
N VAL A 85 -29.88 17.08 16.92
CA VAL A 85 -28.66 16.40 17.39
C VAL A 85 -28.14 15.40 16.36
N MET A 86 -29.01 14.66 15.67
CA MET A 86 -28.61 13.78 14.59
C MET A 86 -27.94 14.55 13.44
N ALA A 87 -28.51 15.68 13.00
CA ALA A 87 -27.89 16.55 12.00
C ALA A 87 -26.52 17.06 12.47
N PHE A 88 -26.41 17.53 13.72
CA PHE A 88 -25.15 17.96 14.31
C PHE A 88 -24.08 16.85 14.29
N VAL A 89 -24.44 15.60 14.65
CA VAL A 89 -23.51 14.46 14.64
C VAL A 89 -23.03 14.17 13.23
N ALA A 90 -23.93 14.09 12.25
CA ALA A 90 -23.61 13.81 10.85
C ALA A 90 -22.67 14.86 10.28
N ASP A 91 -23.02 16.13 10.39
CA ASP A 91 -22.25 17.24 9.85
C ASP A 91 -20.87 17.38 10.52
N THR A 92 -20.83 17.23 11.86
CA THR A 92 -19.58 17.35 12.60
C THR A 92 -18.62 16.21 12.27
N LEU A 93 -19.11 14.97 12.14
CA LEU A 93 -18.27 13.83 11.76
C LEU A 93 -17.76 13.98 10.31
N ALA A 94 -18.61 14.35 9.37
CA ALA A 94 -18.20 14.59 8.00
C ALA A 94 -17.11 15.67 7.92
N ASN A 95 -17.32 16.80 8.61
CA ASN A 95 -16.35 17.89 8.65
C ASN A 95 -15.02 17.48 9.30
N LYS A 96 -15.04 16.71 10.39
CA LYS A 96 -13.81 16.20 11.04
C LYS A 96 -13.04 15.26 10.14
N LEU A 97 -13.71 14.34 9.43
CA LEU A 97 -13.07 13.41 8.52
C LEU A 97 -12.46 14.10 7.30
N LEU A 98 -13.13 15.12 6.77
CA LEU A 98 -12.69 15.82 5.56
C LEU A 98 -11.73 16.97 5.83
N HIS A 99 -11.62 17.44 7.08
CA HIS A 99 -10.80 18.62 7.41
C HIS A 99 -9.33 18.42 7.06
N ALA A 100 -8.72 17.34 7.51
CA ALA A 100 -7.29 17.06 7.29
C ALA A 100 -6.95 16.82 5.81
N PRO A 101 -7.68 15.96 5.06
CA PRO A 101 -7.49 15.82 3.63
C PRO A 101 -7.65 17.13 2.86
N SER A 102 -8.72 17.87 3.12
CA SER A 102 -8.97 19.14 2.44
C SER A 102 -7.92 20.21 2.73
N LYS A 103 -7.37 20.23 3.95
CA LYS A 103 -6.26 21.12 4.30
C LYS A 103 -4.99 20.70 3.55
N ALA A 104 -4.66 19.40 3.52
CA ALA A 104 -3.48 18.90 2.82
C ALA A 104 -3.52 19.24 1.34
N LEU A 105 -4.65 19.00 0.67
CA LEU A 105 -4.86 19.33 -0.74
C LEU A 105 -4.70 20.83 -1.06
N ARG A 106 -5.08 21.72 -0.14
CA ARG A 106 -4.95 23.17 -0.33
C ARG A 106 -3.57 23.71 -0.05
N SER A 107 -2.80 23.07 0.82
CA SER A 107 -1.49 23.56 1.28
C SER A 107 -0.29 22.89 0.62
N ALA A 108 -0.50 21.88 -0.23
CA ALA A 108 0.53 21.21 -0.98
C ALA A 108 1.14 22.13 -2.06
N ASP A 109 2.43 22.01 -2.29
CA ASP A 109 3.08 22.63 -3.44
C ASP A 109 2.68 21.92 -4.76
N ALA A 110 3.07 22.50 -5.90
CA ALA A 110 2.60 22.02 -7.21
C ALA A 110 3.02 20.56 -7.53
N VAL A 111 4.11 20.08 -6.95
CA VAL A 111 4.61 18.71 -7.18
C VAL A 111 3.85 17.70 -6.34
N ASP A 112 3.69 17.98 -5.06
CA ASP A 112 2.97 17.11 -4.13
C ASP A 112 1.44 17.15 -4.36
N GLN A 113 0.91 18.24 -4.87
CA GLN A 113 -0.51 18.42 -5.12
C GLN A 113 -1.08 17.40 -6.12
N ALA A 114 -0.37 17.12 -7.22
CA ALA A 114 -0.82 16.13 -8.21
C ALA A 114 -0.92 14.71 -7.61
N ALA A 115 0.08 14.31 -6.82
CA ALA A 115 0.08 13.02 -6.15
C ALA A 115 -1.02 12.91 -5.09
N LEU A 116 -1.28 13.99 -4.34
CA LEU A 116 -2.34 14.04 -3.34
C LEU A 116 -3.75 14.03 -3.95
N LEU A 117 -3.93 14.67 -5.10
CA LEU A 117 -5.20 14.63 -5.84
C LEU A 117 -5.49 13.22 -6.35
N ASP A 118 -4.52 12.55 -6.99
CA ASP A 118 -4.67 11.15 -7.43
C ASP A 118 -4.98 10.21 -6.25
N ALA A 119 -4.28 10.38 -5.14
CA ALA A 119 -4.53 9.61 -3.93
C ALA A 119 -5.94 9.86 -3.36
N ALA A 120 -6.39 11.11 -3.32
CA ALA A 120 -7.73 11.46 -2.83
C ALA A 120 -8.82 10.88 -3.72
N GLN A 121 -8.68 10.95 -5.04
CA GLN A 121 -9.61 10.34 -5.99
C GLN A 121 -9.75 8.84 -5.73
N LYS A 122 -8.64 8.12 -5.56
CA LYS A 122 -8.62 6.67 -5.29
C LYS A 122 -9.17 6.32 -3.90
N LEU A 123 -8.84 7.09 -2.87
CA LEU A 123 -9.23 6.79 -1.48
C LEU A 123 -10.71 7.08 -1.21
N PHE A 124 -11.28 8.07 -1.88
CA PHE A 124 -12.67 8.51 -1.67
C PHE A 124 -13.59 8.10 -2.82
N ASP A 125 -13.09 7.29 -3.77
CA ASP A 125 -13.84 6.81 -4.95
C ASP A 125 -14.55 7.98 -5.69
N LEU A 126 -13.80 9.07 -5.89
CA LEU A 126 -14.33 10.24 -6.57
C LEU A 126 -14.35 10.01 -8.08
N PRO A 127 -15.45 10.38 -8.77
CA PRO A 127 -15.48 10.28 -10.23
C PRO A 127 -14.43 11.20 -10.84
N ASP A 128 -13.85 10.75 -11.97
CA ASP A 128 -12.99 11.61 -12.77
C ASP A 128 -13.78 12.86 -13.19
N GLU A 129 -13.24 14.04 -12.91
CA GLU A 129 -13.79 15.27 -13.47
C GLU A 129 -13.56 15.21 -14.98
N THR A 130 -14.58 14.76 -15.70
CA THR A 130 -14.62 14.93 -17.17
C THR A 130 -14.88 16.41 -17.44
N PRO A 131 -13.97 17.08 -18.19
CA PRO A 131 -14.16 18.48 -18.54
C PRO A 131 -15.38 18.68 -19.43
#